data_bdd7d22eb6e42ebb368ea28872deee07
#
_entry.id   bdd7d22eb6e42ebb368ea28872deee07
#
_cell.length_a   1.000
_cell.length_b   1.000
_cell.length_c   1.000
_cell.angle_alpha   90.00
_cell.angle_beta   90.00
_cell.angle_gamma   90.00
#
_symmetry.space_group_name_H-M   'P 1'
#
loop_
_entity.id
_entity.type
_entity.pdbx_description
1 polymer ?
#
loop_
_entity_poly.entity_id
_entity_poly.type
_entity_poly.pdbx_seq_one_letter_code
_entity_poly.pdbx_strand_id
1 'polypeptide(L)'
;MSDVEEVGGELEQPRAPEKMRIGIVGHGFVGGAVDYAFTHPDIEKFYVDPKHGTTIDELVEWQPHVSFICAPTPMSDEGFVDASIVEDAVLKLLEHTKGGVVVKSTITPDVVDRLFSSVFEEDVKRLTINPEFLTESNAKEQFVNAPYHVIGGHPDSCRGLAELYDIYSLCVADDFLFCSGTEAAFIKYGVNSYLATKVTFFNQLYDAVDKFGCNFPTVANAIGRDKRIGVGHTRVPGYDGKRGFGGACFPKDTKAFTLFDTDLTLIEKCVNINNDYRKQYELDEREESNNVKYHGQTEEEQQDQDNGSTVGE
;
A
#
# COMPACT_ATOMS: atom_id res chain seq x y z
N MET A 1 -79.68 0.47 0.27
CA MET A 1 -78.64 0.61 -0.73
C MET A 1 -77.54 1.40 -0.03
N SER A 2 -76.54 0.71 0.45
CA SER A 2 -75.42 1.30 1.13
C SER A 2 -74.18 1.14 0.25
N ASP A 3 -73.68 2.25 -0.22
CA ASP A 3 -72.45 2.32 -1.02
C ASP A 3 -71.26 1.89 -0.17
N VAL A 4 -70.58 0.83 -0.59
CA VAL A 4 -69.32 0.40 -0.02
C VAL A 4 -68.23 1.02 -0.93
N GLU A 5 -67.55 2.07 -0.43
CA GLU A 5 -66.34 2.57 -1.06
C GLU A 5 -65.21 1.55 -0.88
N GLU A 6 -64.72 0.96 -1.98
CA GLU A 6 -63.51 0.19 -2.02
C GLU A 6 -62.30 1.15 -1.87
N VAL A 7 -61.67 1.14 -0.72
CA VAL A 7 -60.37 1.78 -0.51
C VAL A 7 -59.30 0.85 -1.11
N GLY A 8 -58.96 1.04 -2.35
CA GLY A 8 -57.82 0.40 -3.02
C GLY A 8 -56.47 0.97 -2.46
N GLY A 9 -55.99 0.41 -1.40
CA GLY A 9 -54.60 0.68 -0.91
C GLY A 9 -53.65 -0.05 -1.84
N GLU A 10 -52.90 0.68 -2.68
CA GLU A 10 -51.72 0.13 -3.34
C GLU A 10 -50.72 -0.32 -2.26
N LEU A 11 -50.50 -1.64 -2.18
CA LEU A 11 -49.43 -2.19 -1.39
C LEU A 11 -48.09 -1.71 -1.96
N GLU A 12 -47.44 -0.77 -1.29
CA GLU A 12 -46.05 -0.39 -1.60
C GLU A 12 -45.21 -1.68 -1.61
N GLN A 13 -44.66 -2.01 -2.78
CA GLN A 13 -43.72 -3.11 -2.89
C GLN A 13 -42.50 -2.78 -1.99
N PRO A 14 -42.01 -3.74 -1.19
CA PRO A 14 -40.84 -3.52 -0.37
C PRO A 14 -39.68 -3.07 -1.27
N ARG A 15 -39.11 -1.89 -0.99
CA ARG A 15 -37.90 -1.41 -1.68
C ARG A 15 -36.83 -2.48 -1.54
N ALA A 16 -36.18 -2.83 -2.65
CA ALA A 16 -34.99 -3.67 -2.60
C ALA A 16 -33.99 -3.06 -1.61
N PRO A 17 -33.34 -3.89 -0.79
CA PRO A 17 -32.35 -3.37 0.17
C PRO A 17 -31.31 -2.55 -0.58
N GLU A 18 -30.96 -1.39 -0.01
CA GLU A 18 -29.94 -0.51 -0.58
C GLU A 18 -28.59 -1.23 -0.57
N LYS A 19 -27.92 -1.30 -1.71
CA LYS A 19 -26.62 -1.95 -1.82
C LYS A 19 -25.52 -1.15 -1.12
N MET A 20 -24.53 -1.84 -0.60
CA MET A 20 -23.30 -1.25 -0.08
C MET A 20 -22.51 -0.60 -1.22
N ARG A 21 -22.33 0.71 -1.16
CA ARG A 21 -21.58 1.49 -2.16
C ARG A 21 -20.13 1.66 -1.73
N ILE A 22 -19.21 1.06 -2.50
CA ILE A 22 -17.76 1.09 -2.22
C ILE A 22 -17.06 1.91 -3.31
N GLY A 23 -16.40 3.01 -2.90
CA GLY A 23 -15.48 3.78 -3.73
C GLY A 23 -14.06 3.19 -3.67
N ILE A 24 -13.35 3.15 -4.79
CA ILE A 24 -11.94 2.76 -4.88
C ILE A 24 -11.20 3.85 -5.64
N VAL A 25 -10.35 4.60 -4.92
CA VAL A 25 -9.52 5.67 -5.49
C VAL A 25 -8.12 5.13 -5.74
N GLY A 26 -7.74 5.03 -7.02
CA GLY A 26 -6.56 4.30 -7.49
C GLY A 26 -6.87 2.81 -7.69
N HIS A 27 -7.11 2.41 -8.95
CA HIS A 27 -7.41 1.02 -9.30
C HIS A 27 -6.19 0.32 -9.92
N GLY A 28 -5.03 0.50 -9.27
CA GLY A 28 -3.76 -0.16 -9.57
C GLY A 28 -3.63 -1.51 -8.86
N PHE A 29 -2.43 -1.79 -8.36
CA PHE A 29 -2.07 -3.03 -7.68
C PHE A 29 -2.90 -3.26 -6.40
N VAL A 30 -2.90 -2.30 -5.48
CA VAL A 30 -3.63 -2.39 -4.20
C VAL A 30 -5.14 -2.27 -4.43
N GLY A 31 -5.59 -1.27 -5.20
CA GLY A 31 -7.01 -1.09 -5.50
C GLY A 31 -7.61 -2.27 -6.25
N GLY A 32 -6.86 -2.92 -7.13
CA GLY A 32 -7.27 -4.16 -7.79
C GLY A 32 -7.39 -5.36 -6.86
N ALA A 33 -6.61 -5.41 -5.77
CA ALA A 33 -6.75 -6.43 -4.73
C ALA A 33 -7.99 -6.19 -3.85
N VAL A 34 -8.26 -4.92 -3.50
CA VAL A 34 -9.50 -4.50 -2.82
C VAL A 34 -10.72 -4.84 -3.68
N ASP A 35 -10.70 -4.46 -4.96
CA ASP A 35 -11.79 -4.78 -5.90
C ASP A 35 -12.07 -6.28 -5.98
N TYR A 36 -11.03 -7.09 -6.06
CA TYR A 36 -11.17 -8.55 -6.06
C TYR A 36 -11.74 -9.10 -4.75
N ALA A 37 -11.33 -8.55 -3.61
CA ALA A 37 -11.81 -9.03 -2.31
C ALA A 37 -13.29 -8.72 -2.07
N PHE A 38 -13.76 -7.54 -2.46
CA PHE A 38 -15.14 -7.11 -2.25
C PHE A 38 -16.04 -7.47 -3.44
N THR A 39 -16.42 -8.74 -3.58
CA THR A 39 -17.25 -9.26 -4.70
C THR A 39 -18.65 -9.71 -4.29
N HIS A 40 -19.13 -9.31 -3.11
CA HIS A 40 -20.48 -9.67 -2.64
C HIS A 40 -21.58 -9.11 -3.57
N PRO A 41 -22.70 -9.84 -3.83
CA PRO A 41 -23.76 -9.40 -4.73
C PRO A 41 -24.48 -8.11 -4.29
N ASP A 42 -24.47 -7.80 -3.00
CA ASP A 42 -25.07 -6.59 -2.43
C ASP A 42 -24.08 -5.39 -2.42
N ILE A 43 -23.01 -5.45 -3.20
CA ILE A 43 -22.07 -4.33 -3.39
C ILE A 43 -22.30 -3.68 -4.75
N GLU A 44 -22.19 -2.35 -4.76
CA GLU A 44 -21.92 -1.54 -5.94
C GLU A 44 -20.58 -0.86 -5.79
N LYS A 45 -19.81 -0.74 -6.86
CA LYS A 45 -18.46 -0.16 -6.84
C LYS A 45 -18.34 1.01 -7.80
N PHE A 46 -17.60 2.02 -7.37
CA PHE A 46 -17.17 3.14 -8.19
C PHE A 46 -15.66 3.26 -8.14
N TYR A 47 -15.03 3.39 -9.31
CA TYR A 47 -13.57 3.47 -9.41
C TYR A 47 -13.17 4.87 -9.84
N VAL A 48 -12.21 5.47 -9.14
CA VAL A 48 -11.55 6.72 -9.52
C VAL A 48 -10.13 6.38 -9.95
N ASP A 49 -9.89 6.40 -11.25
CA ASP A 49 -8.57 6.10 -11.81
C ASP A 49 -8.48 6.67 -13.23
N PRO A 50 -7.33 7.23 -13.66
CA PRO A 50 -7.17 7.74 -15.02
C PRO A 50 -7.56 6.74 -16.12
N LYS A 51 -7.33 5.44 -15.90
CA LYS A 51 -7.72 4.39 -16.87
C LYS A 51 -9.21 4.22 -17.05
N HIS A 52 -10.03 4.66 -16.09
CA HIS A 52 -11.48 4.65 -16.16
C HIS A 52 -12.05 6.00 -16.64
N GLY A 53 -11.23 7.05 -16.68
CA GLY A 53 -11.64 8.40 -17.05
C GLY A 53 -12.59 9.04 -16.02
N THR A 54 -12.58 8.57 -14.79
CA THR A 54 -13.46 8.99 -13.69
C THR A 54 -12.70 9.85 -12.67
N THR A 55 -13.44 10.67 -11.96
CA THR A 55 -12.91 11.69 -11.05
C THR A 55 -13.39 11.49 -9.60
N ILE A 56 -12.71 12.12 -8.66
CA ILE A 56 -13.13 12.15 -7.26
C ILE A 56 -14.45 12.91 -7.08
N ASP A 57 -14.75 13.90 -7.93
CA ASP A 57 -16.01 14.64 -7.89
C ASP A 57 -17.21 13.74 -8.21
N GLU A 58 -17.08 12.89 -9.23
CA GLU A 58 -18.12 11.92 -9.58
C GLU A 58 -18.32 10.88 -8.46
N LEU A 59 -17.24 10.47 -7.76
CA LEU A 59 -17.36 9.61 -6.60
C LEU A 59 -18.09 10.31 -5.45
N VAL A 60 -17.81 11.59 -5.21
CA VAL A 60 -18.52 12.40 -4.22
C VAL A 60 -20.00 12.50 -4.55
N GLU A 61 -20.36 12.80 -5.81
CA GLU A 61 -21.77 12.83 -6.26
C GLU A 61 -22.48 11.47 -6.08
N TRP A 62 -21.76 10.38 -6.27
CA TRP A 62 -22.27 9.02 -6.08
C TRP A 62 -22.51 8.65 -4.60
N GLN A 63 -21.97 9.42 -3.63
CA GLN A 63 -22.14 9.25 -2.20
C GLN A 63 -21.82 7.82 -1.70
N PRO A 64 -20.55 7.40 -1.70
CA PRO A 64 -20.13 6.08 -1.23
C PRO A 64 -20.41 5.91 0.27
N HIS A 65 -20.71 4.67 0.69
CA HIS A 65 -20.78 4.31 2.11
C HIS A 65 -19.37 4.12 2.71
N VAL A 66 -18.41 3.69 1.88
CA VAL A 66 -17.00 3.60 2.24
C VAL A 66 -16.14 3.83 1.00
N SER A 67 -15.00 4.51 1.17
CA SER A 67 -14.02 4.75 0.11
C SER A 67 -12.64 4.25 0.51
N PHE A 68 -12.05 3.37 -0.29
CA PHE A 68 -10.67 2.91 -0.15
C PHE A 68 -9.74 3.77 -0.99
N ILE A 69 -8.78 4.44 -0.34
CA ILE A 69 -7.76 5.25 -1.00
C ILE A 69 -6.53 4.37 -1.24
N CYS A 70 -6.33 4.00 -2.49
CA CYS A 70 -5.23 3.15 -2.98
C CYS A 70 -4.37 3.91 -4.01
N ALA A 71 -4.37 5.25 -3.92
CA ALA A 71 -3.62 6.12 -4.81
C ALA A 71 -2.11 5.93 -4.66
N PRO A 72 -1.32 6.14 -5.74
CA PRO A 72 0.12 6.06 -5.65
C PRO A 72 0.69 7.16 -4.73
N THR A 73 1.79 6.82 -4.07
CA THR A 73 2.57 7.73 -3.22
C THR A 73 4.03 7.66 -3.69
N PRO A 74 4.38 8.28 -4.85
CA PRO A 74 5.72 8.21 -5.39
C PRO A 74 6.72 8.93 -4.49
N MET A 75 8.00 8.67 -4.72
CA MET A 75 9.08 9.38 -4.06
C MET A 75 9.30 10.74 -4.74
N SER A 76 9.42 11.81 -3.97
CA SER A 76 9.86 13.11 -4.49
C SER A 76 11.34 13.07 -4.88
N ASP A 77 11.84 14.11 -5.55
CA ASP A 77 13.25 14.21 -5.92
C ASP A 77 14.19 14.20 -4.71
N GLU A 78 13.74 14.71 -3.57
CA GLU A 78 14.46 14.70 -2.30
C GLU A 78 14.37 13.36 -1.54
N GLY A 79 13.49 12.46 -2.00
CA GLY A 79 13.29 11.13 -1.43
C GLY A 79 12.16 11.00 -0.41
N PHE A 80 11.36 12.07 -0.19
CA PHE A 80 10.16 12.00 0.64
C PHE A 80 9.01 11.32 -0.10
N VAL A 81 8.03 10.83 0.63
CA VAL A 81 6.77 10.35 0.05
C VAL A 81 5.92 11.55 -0.38
N ASP A 82 5.51 11.60 -1.64
CA ASP A 82 4.46 12.52 -2.08
C ASP A 82 3.08 11.92 -1.78
N ALA A 83 2.45 12.43 -0.74
CA ALA A 83 1.14 12.00 -0.28
C ALA A 83 0.01 12.93 -0.76
N SER A 84 0.29 13.92 -1.60
CA SER A 84 -0.67 14.97 -1.98
C SER A 84 -1.97 14.40 -2.53
N ILE A 85 -1.92 13.41 -3.42
CA ILE A 85 -3.11 12.77 -4.00
C ILE A 85 -3.95 12.08 -2.92
N VAL A 86 -3.29 11.47 -1.93
CA VAL A 86 -3.97 10.79 -0.82
C VAL A 86 -4.64 11.81 0.10
N GLU A 87 -3.91 12.87 0.49
CA GLU A 87 -4.40 13.94 1.36
C GLU A 87 -5.61 14.65 0.72
N ASP A 88 -5.50 15.04 -0.55
CA ASP A 88 -6.59 15.68 -1.30
C ASP A 88 -7.84 14.79 -1.38
N ALA A 89 -7.67 13.51 -1.69
CA ALA A 89 -8.78 12.57 -1.77
C ALA A 89 -9.46 12.35 -0.41
N VAL A 90 -8.68 12.20 0.66
CA VAL A 90 -9.19 12.05 2.03
C VAL A 90 -10.00 13.27 2.44
N LEU A 91 -9.43 14.47 2.33
CA LEU A 91 -10.08 15.71 2.73
C LEU A 91 -11.37 15.95 1.95
N LYS A 92 -11.33 15.77 0.63
CA LYS A 92 -12.50 15.95 -0.22
C LYS A 92 -13.64 14.97 0.10
N LEU A 93 -13.33 13.70 0.34
CA LEU A 93 -14.33 12.71 0.72
C LEU A 93 -14.92 12.96 2.11
N LEU A 94 -14.11 13.34 3.08
CA LEU A 94 -14.58 13.68 4.43
C LEU A 94 -15.48 14.92 4.42
N GLU A 95 -15.14 15.94 3.63
CA GLU A 95 -15.92 17.19 3.54
C GLU A 95 -17.27 16.99 2.86
N HIS A 96 -17.33 16.19 1.78
CA HIS A 96 -18.48 16.15 0.88
C HIS A 96 -19.29 14.87 0.92
N THR A 97 -18.89 13.85 1.68
CA THR A 97 -19.63 12.60 1.87
C THR A 97 -19.89 12.31 3.34
N LYS A 98 -20.68 11.28 3.62
CA LYS A 98 -20.91 10.78 5.01
C LYS A 98 -20.30 9.40 5.24
N GLY A 99 -19.74 8.79 4.23
CA GLY A 99 -19.14 7.46 4.28
C GLY A 99 -17.79 7.41 5.02
N GLY A 100 -17.36 6.21 5.33
CA GLY A 100 -16.01 5.97 5.88
C GLY A 100 -14.93 6.19 4.83
N VAL A 101 -13.77 6.67 5.24
CA VAL A 101 -12.58 6.84 4.38
C VAL A 101 -11.45 5.96 4.91
N VAL A 102 -10.97 5.05 4.07
CA VAL A 102 -9.97 4.04 4.42
C VAL A 102 -8.71 4.26 3.59
N VAL A 103 -7.63 4.68 4.21
CA VAL A 103 -6.34 4.88 3.54
C VAL A 103 -5.56 3.57 3.54
N LYS A 104 -5.35 3.01 2.34
CA LYS A 104 -4.51 1.85 2.10
C LYS A 104 -3.13 2.21 1.55
N SER A 105 -3.01 3.39 0.97
CA SER A 105 -1.75 3.93 0.49
C SER A 105 -0.73 4.04 1.63
N THR A 106 0.54 3.75 1.32
CA THR A 106 1.62 3.86 2.30
C THR A 106 2.02 5.33 2.44
N ILE A 107 1.74 5.90 3.60
CA ILE A 107 2.10 7.28 3.99
C ILE A 107 2.84 7.26 5.33
N THR A 108 3.77 8.20 5.52
CA THR A 108 4.61 8.26 6.72
C THR A 108 3.82 8.64 7.99
N PRO A 109 4.31 8.28 9.19
CA PRO A 109 3.60 8.56 10.43
C PRO A 109 3.27 10.04 10.65
N ASP A 110 4.11 10.97 10.20
CA ASP A 110 3.87 12.41 10.27
C ASP A 110 2.75 12.87 9.32
N VAL A 111 2.65 12.28 8.13
CA VAL A 111 1.52 12.51 7.21
C VAL A 111 0.22 12.03 7.83
N VAL A 112 0.22 10.85 8.46
CA VAL A 112 -0.96 10.36 9.18
C VAL A 112 -1.35 11.29 10.30
N ASP A 113 -0.40 11.71 11.14
CA ASP A 113 -0.66 12.65 12.25
C ASP A 113 -1.21 13.98 11.74
N ARG A 114 -0.64 14.51 10.65
CA ARG A 114 -1.14 15.72 9.99
C ARG A 114 -2.57 15.55 9.47
N LEU A 115 -2.90 14.43 8.82
CA LEU A 115 -4.26 14.16 8.33
C LEU A 115 -5.26 14.15 9.48
N PHE A 116 -5.00 13.39 10.55
CA PHE A 116 -5.91 13.34 11.71
C PHE A 116 -6.04 14.70 12.42
N SER A 117 -4.98 15.52 12.40
CA SER A 117 -5.00 16.86 13.00
C SER A 117 -5.70 17.93 12.13
N SER A 118 -5.80 17.69 10.82
CA SER A 118 -6.38 18.64 9.85
C SER A 118 -7.89 18.50 9.64
N VAL A 119 -8.50 17.42 10.13
CA VAL A 119 -9.93 17.13 9.99
C VAL A 119 -10.71 17.46 11.26
N PHE A 120 -12.01 17.73 11.14
CA PHE A 120 -12.87 17.97 12.28
C PHE A 120 -13.02 16.72 13.15
N GLU A 121 -13.25 16.90 14.45
CA GLU A 121 -13.38 15.81 15.43
C GLU A 121 -14.44 14.75 15.01
N GLU A 122 -15.53 15.16 14.40
CA GLU A 122 -16.57 14.28 13.87
C GLU A 122 -16.08 13.45 12.69
N ASP A 123 -15.18 13.99 11.88
CA ASP A 123 -14.62 13.32 10.69
C ASP A 123 -13.48 12.36 11.05
N VAL A 124 -12.75 12.63 12.14
CA VAL A 124 -11.77 11.68 12.72
C VAL A 124 -12.40 10.29 12.91
N LYS A 125 -13.68 10.24 13.31
CA LYS A 125 -14.43 8.98 13.49
C LYS A 125 -14.76 8.25 12.20
N ARG A 126 -14.46 8.83 11.04
CA ARG A 126 -14.72 8.22 9.72
C ARG A 126 -13.43 7.89 8.96
N LEU A 127 -12.27 8.29 9.48
CA LEU A 127 -10.97 8.06 8.89
C LEU A 127 -10.28 6.86 9.52
N THR A 128 -9.82 5.93 8.68
CA THR A 128 -9.00 4.79 9.09
C THR A 128 -7.78 4.62 8.21
N ILE A 129 -6.68 4.17 8.80
CA ILE A 129 -5.45 3.75 8.11
C ILE A 129 -5.41 2.22 8.11
N ASN A 130 -5.43 1.62 6.93
CA ASN A 130 -5.47 0.17 6.77
C ASN A 130 -4.39 -0.27 5.77
N PRO A 131 -3.12 -0.30 6.18
CA PRO A 131 -2.02 -0.67 5.30
C PRO A 131 -2.16 -2.11 4.80
N GLU A 132 -1.46 -2.41 3.69
CA GLU A 132 -1.37 -3.72 3.10
C GLU A 132 0.06 -4.27 3.22
N PHE A 133 0.23 -5.60 3.15
CA PHE A 133 1.52 -6.29 3.22
C PHE A 133 1.68 -7.27 2.05
N LEU A 134 1.23 -6.85 0.87
CA LEU A 134 1.19 -7.65 -0.34
C LEU A 134 2.57 -7.76 -0.99
N THR A 135 2.82 -8.91 -1.62
CA THR A 135 3.94 -9.06 -2.54
C THR A 135 3.44 -9.04 -3.99
N GLU A 136 4.28 -8.58 -4.90
CA GLU A 136 3.90 -8.32 -6.29
C GLU A 136 3.39 -9.56 -7.06
N SER A 137 3.78 -10.76 -6.66
CA SER A 137 3.49 -11.98 -7.42
C SER A 137 2.06 -12.51 -7.24
N ASN A 138 1.35 -12.15 -6.18
CA ASN A 138 0.04 -12.77 -5.88
C ASN A 138 -0.86 -11.90 -4.98
N ALA A 139 -0.98 -10.61 -5.32
CA ALA A 139 -1.65 -9.61 -4.49
C ALA A 139 -3.08 -9.98 -4.09
N LYS A 140 -3.88 -10.47 -5.04
CA LYS A 140 -5.30 -10.79 -4.82
C LYS A 140 -5.47 -11.90 -3.78
N GLU A 141 -4.75 -13.00 -3.95
CA GLU A 141 -4.82 -14.12 -3.02
C GLU A 141 -4.21 -13.79 -1.66
N GLN A 142 -3.11 -13.03 -1.64
CA GLN A 142 -2.49 -12.58 -0.40
C GLN A 142 -3.38 -11.62 0.38
N PHE A 143 -4.14 -10.78 -0.32
CA PHE A 143 -5.10 -9.88 0.33
C PHE A 143 -6.22 -10.67 1.00
N VAL A 144 -6.81 -11.60 0.27
CA VAL A 144 -7.91 -12.45 0.78
C VAL A 144 -7.44 -13.39 1.90
N ASN A 145 -6.24 -13.97 1.78
CA ASN A 145 -5.68 -14.90 2.75
C ASN A 145 -4.67 -14.23 3.70
N ALA A 146 -4.76 -12.91 3.89
CA ALA A 146 -3.90 -12.22 4.85
C ALA A 146 -4.08 -12.83 6.26
N PRO A 147 -3.00 -13.13 6.99
CA PRO A 147 -3.11 -13.73 8.32
C PRO A 147 -3.72 -12.76 9.34
N TYR A 148 -3.63 -11.47 9.10
CA TYR A 148 -4.24 -10.39 9.89
C TYR A 148 -4.38 -9.13 9.05
N HIS A 149 -5.29 -8.25 9.47
CA HIS A 149 -5.39 -6.89 8.97
C HIS A 149 -5.08 -5.88 10.07
N VAL A 150 -4.28 -4.86 9.78
CA VAL A 150 -4.03 -3.73 10.66
C VAL A 150 -5.03 -2.63 10.33
N ILE A 151 -5.78 -2.18 11.31
CA ILE A 151 -6.75 -1.08 11.16
C ILE A 151 -6.47 -0.04 12.24
N GLY A 152 -6.01 1.13 11.81
CA GLY A 152 -5.68 2.26 12.68
C GLY A 152 -6.71 3.37 12.60
N GLY A 153 -7.18 3.89 13.74
CA GLY A 153 -8.12 4.99 13.79
C GLY A 153 -9.01 4.98 15.05
N HIS A 154 -10.17 5.62 14.95
CA HIS A 154 -11.12 5.59 16.05
C HIS A 154 -11.67 4.17 16.26
N PRO A 155 -11.84 3.69 17.50
CA PRO A 155 -12.25 2.30 17.77
C PRO A 155 -13.54 1.85 17.07
N ASP A 156 -14.54 2.75 16.94
CA ASP A 156 -15.80 2.40 16.27
C ASP A 156 -15.62 2.22 14.78
N SER A 157 -14.79 3.07 14.15
CA SER A 157 -14.47 2.96 12.71
C SER A 157 -13.65 1.72 12.42
N CYS A 158 -12.71 1.38 13.30
CA CYS A 158 -11.94 0.15 13.17
C CYS A 158 -12.84 -1.09 13.22
N ARG A 159 -13.79 -1.15 14.16
CA ARG A 159 -14.78 -2.24 14.25
C ARG A 159 -15.69 -2.27 13.03
N GLY A 160 -16.22 -1.12 12.60
CA GLY A 160 -17.07 -1.03 11.41
C GLY A 160 -16.36 -1.49 10.13
N LEU A 161 -15.08 -1.18 9.99
CA LEU A 161 -14.28 -1.67 8.87
C LEU A 161 -14.04 -3.19 8.95
N ALA A 162 -13.77 -3.74 10.13
CA ALA A 162 -13.65 -5.19 10.31
C ALA A 162 -14.95 -5.92 9.97
N GLU A 163 -16.10 -5.40 10.42
CA GLU A 163 -17.42 -5.93 10.05
C GLU A 163 -17.68 -5.85 8.53
N LEU A 164 -17.24 -4.78 7.88
CA LEU A 164 -17.32 -4.66 6.42
C LEU A 164 -16.52 -5.77 5.72
N TYR A 165 -15.31 -6.06 6.22
CA TYR A 165 -14.49 -7.18 5.70
C TYR A 165 -15.21 -8.51 5.89
N ASP A 166 -15.74 -8.79 7.09
CA ASP A 166 -16.40 -10.05 7.41
C ASP A 166 -17.66 -10.29 6.57
N ILE A 167 -18.48 -9.25 6.38
CA ILE A 167 -19.80 -9.39 5.73
C ILE A 167 -19.68 -9.37 4.20
N TYR A 168 -18.82 -8.50 3.66
CA TYR A 168 -18.85 -8.15 2.24
C TYR A 168 -17.60 -8.56 1.45
N SER A 169 -16.59 -9.14 2.09
CA SER A 169 -15.36 -9.53 1.39
C SER A 169 -15.11 -11.03 1.38
N LEU A 170 -14.17 -11.45 0.54
CA LEU A 170 -13.63 -12.82 0.50
C LEU A 170 -12.53 -13.03 1.53
N CYS A 171 -12.18 -12.01 2.33
CA CYS A 171 -11.09 -12.12 3.31
C CYS A 171 -11.45 -13.16 4.38
N VAL A 172 -10.47 -14.02 4.66
CA VAL A 172 -10.60 -15.08 5.67
C VAL A 172 -9.76 -14.79 6.93
N ALA A 173 -9.35 -13.53 7.11
CA ALA A 173 -8.57 -13.14 8.27
C ALA A 173 -9.43 -13.26 9.55
N ASP A 174 -8.97 -14.10 10.47
CA ASP A 174 -9.56 -14.25 11.79
C ASP A 174 -9.03 -13.21 12.80
N ASP A 175 -8.06 -12.37 12.39
CA ASP A 175 -7.35 -11.45 13.27
C ASP A 175 -7.32 -10.03 12.68
N PHE A 176 -7.97 -9.11 13.40
CA PHE A 176 -7.94 -7.68 13.13
C PHE A 176 -7.20 -6.97 14.26
N LEU A 177 -6.01 -6.45 13.96
CA LEU A 177 -5.21 -5.66 14.90
C LEU A 177 -5.70 -4.20 14.87
N PHE A 178 -6.33 -3.76 15.95
CA PHE A 178 -6.78 -2.38 16.11
C PHE A 178 -5.73 -1.54 16.82
N CYS A 179 -5.43 -0.36 16.28
CA CYS A 179 -4.44 0.57 16.82
C CYS A 179 -4.79 2.02 16.44
N SER A 180 -3.96 2.99 16.80
CA SER A 180 -4.07 4.35 16.26
C SER A 180 -3.62 4.39 14.78
N GLY A 181 -4.04 5.45 14.06
CA GLY A 181 -3.61 5.63 12.67
C GLY A 181 -2.08 5.70 12.52
N THR A 182 -1.43 6.42 13.43
CA THR A 182 0.02 6.59 13.46
C THR A 182 0.74 5.27 13.74
N GLU A 183 0.22 4.43 14.67
CA GLU A 183 0.76 3.09 14.92
C GLU A 183 0.63 2.19 13.69
N ALA A 184 -0.48 2.27 12.94
CA ALA A 184 -0.66 1.51 11.71
C ALA A 184 0.40 1.87 10.65
N ALA A 185 0.75 3.17 10.52
CA ALA A 185 1.84 3.61 9.65
C ALA A 185 3.19 3.07 10.13
N PHE A 186 3.51 3.16 11.43
CA PHE A 186 4.74 2.58 11.98
C PHE A 186 4.84 1.08 11.73
N ILE A 187 3.74 0.34 11.87
CA ILE A 187 3.71 -1.11 11.58
C ILE A 187 4.07 -1.36 10.12
N LYS A 188 3.50 -0.61 9.18
CA LYS A 188 3.81 -0.75 7.74
C LYS A 188 5.29 -0.49 7.46
N TYR A 189 5.81 0.66 7.89
CA TYR A 189 7.20 1.03 7.67
C TYR A 189 8.18 0.09 8.40
N GLY A 190 7.83 -0.34 9.62
CA GLY A 190 8.61 -1.30 10.39
C GLY A 190 8.75 -2.64 9.69
N VAL A 191 7.65 -3.20 9.17
CA VAL A 191 7.67 -4.46 8.41
C VAL A 191 8.53 -4.32 7.15
N ASN A 192 8.31 -3.29 6.34
CA ASN A 192 9.05 -3.11 5.10
C ASN A 192 10.55 -2.86 5.35
N SER A 193 10.90 -2.06 6.34
CA SER A 193 12.30 -1.79 6.72
C SER A 193 13.01 -3.02 7.28
N TYR A 194 12.31 -3.84 8.10
CA TYR A 194 12.87 -5.08 8.59
C TYR A 194 13.14 -6.07 7.44
N LEU A 195 12.20 -6.22 6.52
CA LEU A 195 12.36 -7.12 5.37
C LEU A 195 13.48 -6.64 4.43
N ALA A 196 13.60 -5.35 4.19
CA ALA A 196 14.70 -4.75 3.44
C ALA A 196 16.06 -5.00 4.13
N THR A 197 16.12 -4.82 5.46
CA THR A 197 17.32 -5.15 6.26
C THR A 197 17.68 -6.62 6.12
N LYS A 198 16.70 -7.51 6.17
CA LYS A 198 16.91 -8.96 5.96
C LYS A 198 17.50 -9.26 4.58
N VAL A 199 16.98 -8.65 3.51
CA VAL A 199 17.55 -8.81 2.16
C VAL A 199 19.00 -8.33 2.13
N THR A 200 19.29 -7.18 2.72
CA THR A 200 20.65 -6.63 2.80
C THR A 200 21.59 -7.58 3.55
N PHE A 201 21.16 -8.12 4.70
CA PHE A 201 21.92 -9.11 5.47
C PHE A 201 22.28 -10.34 4.63
N PHE A 202 21.30 -10.94 3.93
CA PHE A 202 21.55 -12.13 3.12
C PHE A 202 22.41 -11.84 1.89
N ASN A 203 22.37 -10.63 1.33
CA ASN A 203 23.29 -10.21 0.27
C ASN A 203 24.74 -10.11 0.77
N GLN A 204 24.98 -9.53 1.94
CA GLN A 204 26.32 -9.49 2.54
C GLN A 204 26.80 -10.88 2.96
N LEU A 205 25.91 -11.72 3.49
CA LEU A 205 26.23 -13.11 3.82
C LEU A 205 26.61 -13.89 2.55
N TYR A 206 25.93 -13.64 1.41
CA TYR A 206 26.30 -14.23 0.12
C TYR A 206 27.77 -13.93 -0.21
N ASP A 207 28.19 -12.65 -0.12
CA ASP A 207 29.56 -12.26 -0.41
C ASP A 207 30.59 -12.95 0.50
N ALA A 208 30.22 -13.12 1.77
CA ALA A 208 31.08 -13.83 2.72
C ALA A 208 31.21 -15.32 2.41
N VAL A 209 30.08 -15.99 2.07
CA VAL A 209 30.03 -17.43 1.75
C VAL A 209 30.75 -17.72 0.42
N ASP A 210 30.60 -16.85 -0.56
CA ASP A 210 31.22 -16.98 -1.88
C ASP A 210 32.75 -16.93 -1.80
N LYS A 211 33.33 -16.07 -0.97
CA LYS A 211 34.78 -15.99 -0.72
C LYS A 211 35.42 -17.31 -0.29
N PHE A 212 34.62 -18.19 0.34
CA PHE A 212 35.07 -19.51 0.76
C PHE A 212 34.69 -20.62 -0.21
N GLY A 213 34.11 -20.29 -1.37
CA GLY A 213 33.63 -21.26 -2.36
C GLY A 213 32.50 -22.15 -1.85
N CYS A 214 31.75 -21.72 -0.86
CA CYS A 214 30.65 -22.47 -0.26
C CYS A 214 29.35 -22.30 -1.05
N ASN A 215 28.44 -23.25 -0.89
CA ASN A 215 27.12 -23.20 -1.54
C ASN A 215 26.16 -22.32 -0.75
N PHE A 216 25.94 -21.08 -1.19
CA PHE A 216 25.06 -20.12 -0.53
C PHE A 216 23.61 -20.61 -0.38
N PRO A 217 22.93 -21.21 -1.39
CA PRO A 217 21.59 -21.77 -1.21
C PRO A 217 21.49 -22.75 -0.03
N THR A 218 22.48 -23.60 0.19
CA THR A 218 22.52 -24.50 1.34
C THR A 218 22.56 -23.74 2.67
N VAL A 219 23.41 -22.70 2.76
CA VAL A 219 23.54 -21.85 3.94
C VAL A 219 22.25 -21.08 4.21
N ALA A 220 21.73 -20.39 3.20
CA ALA A 220 20.51 -19.60 3.31
C ALA A 220 19.28 -20.43 3.70
N ASN A 221 19.11 -21.61 3.08
CA ASN A 221 18.02 -22.53 3.41
C ASN A 221 18.13 -23.07 4.84
N ALA A 222 19.34 -23.39 5.31
CA ALA A 222 19.56 -23.86 6.69
C ALA A 222 19.18 -22.76 7.71
N ILE A 223 19.62 -21.54 7.48
CA ILE A 223 19.28 -20.37 8.33
C ILE A 223 17.77 -20.11 8.30
N GLY A 224 17.15 -20.15 7.11
CA GLY A 224 15.72 -19.91 6.94
C GLY A 224 14.81 -20.97 7.59
N ARG A 225 15.33 -22.16 7.94
CA ARG A 225 14.58 -23.18 8.70
C ARG A 225 14.36 -22.79 10.17
N ASP A 226 15.17 -21.89 10.72
CA ASP A 226 14.87 -21.32 12.03
C ASP A 226 13.59 -20.47 11.91
N LYS A 227 12.53 -20.88 12.65
CA LYS A 227 11.22 -20.23 12.59
C LYS A 227 11.26 -18.76 13.00
N ARG A 228 12.25 -18.33 13.78
CA ARG A 228 12.48 -16.93 14.16
C ARG A 228 12.96 -16.09 12.97
N ILE A 229 13.54 -16.74 11.94
CA ILE A 229 14.06 -16.10 10.73
C ILE A 229 13.10 -16.30 9.56
N GLY A 230 12.72 -17.56 9.27
CA GLY A 230 11.87 -17.91 8.14
C GLY A 230 12.59 -17.79 6.79
N VAL A 231 12.08 -18.49 5.78
CA VAL A 231 12.71 -18.60 4.43
C VAL A 231 12.43 -17.39 3.51
N GLY A 232 11.42 -16.57 3.80
CA GLY A 232 11.11 -15.39 2.99
C GLY A 232 12.27 -14.39 3.00
N HIS A 233 12.55 -13.76 1.86
CA HIS A 233 13.58 -12.71 1.71
C HIS A 233 15.03 -13.16 2.00
N THR A 234 15.34 -14.45 1.84
CA THR A 234 16.69 -15.01 2.05
C THR A 234 17.43 -15.33 0.74
N ARG A 235 16.71 -15.25 -0.39
CA ARG A 235 17.26 -15.60 -1.71
C ARG A 235 18.17 -14.51 -2.25
N VAL A 236 19.35 -14.91 -2.79
CA VAL A 236 20.31 -14.04 -3.48
C VAL A 236 20.81 -14.78 -4.74
N PRO A 237 20.75 -14.17 -5.94
CA PRO A 237 20.03 -12.93 -6.25
C PRO A 237 18.52 -13.08 -6.03
N GLY A 238 17.82 -11.95 -5.96
CA GLY A 238 16.36 -11.90 -5.78
C GLY A 238 15.57 -12.57 -6.91
N TYR A 239 14.24 -12.47 -6.87
CA TYR A 239 13.39 -13.00 -7.95
C TYR A 239 13.51 -12.22 -9.26
N ASP A 240 13.93 -10.96 -9.20
CA ASP A 240 14.27 -10.08 -10.32
C ASP A 240 15.65 -10.41 -10.94
N GLY A 241 16.38 -11.38 -10.40
CA GLY A 241 17.72 -11.76 -10.82
C GLY A 241 18.82 -10.79 -10.38
N LYS A 242 18.48 -9.75 -9.62
CA LYS A 242 19.39 -8.68 -9.19
C LYS A 242 19.81 -8.88 -7.71
N ARG A 243 20.95 -8.27 -7.33
CA ARG A 243 21.42 -8.19 -5.94
C ARG A 243 20.72 -7.03 -5.23
N GLY A 244 20.57 -7.15 -3.90
CA GLY A 244 19.87 -6.14 -3.11
C GLY A 244 18.35 -6.24 -3.23
N PHE A 245 17.65 -5.26 -2.64
CA PHE A 245 16.20 -5.10 -2.77
C PHE A 245 15.86 -4.00 -3.77
N GLY A 246 14.83 -4.25 -4.56
CA GLY A 246 14.28 -3.34 -5.56
C GLY A 246 12.75 -3.33 -5.54
N GLY A 247 12.16 -2.96 -6.68
CA GLY A 247 10.72 -2.85 -6.87
C GLY A 247 10.13 -1.56 -6.31
N ALA A 248 8.80 -1.46 -6.35
CA ALA A 248 8.08 -0.24 -6.03
C ALA A 248 8.08 0.16 -4.54
N CYS A 249 8.24 -0.80 -3.60
CA CYS A 249 7.96 -0.57 -2.19
C CYS A 249 9.22 -0.36 -1.34
N PHE A 250 10.11 -1.35 -1.27
CA PHE A 250 11.23 -1.31 -0.32
C PHE A 250 12.15 -0.11 -0.51
N PRO A 251 12.61 0.24 -1.73
CA PRO A 251 13.48 1.40 -1.90
C PRO A 251 12.82 2.71 -1.45
N LYS A 252 11.56 2.91 -1.87
CA LYS A 252 10.78 4.08 -1.55
C LYS A 252 10.50 4.19 -0.05
N ASP A 253 9.97 3.13 0.55
CA ASP A 253 9.52 3.15 1.95
C ASP A 253 10.71 3.25 2.92
N THR A 254 11.81 2.52 2.68
CA THR A 254 13.00 2.62 3.53
C THR A 254 13.65 3.99 3.45
N LYS A 255 13.74 4.58 2.25
CA LYS A 255 14.28 5.93 2.07
C LYS A 255 13.41 6.96 2.78
N ALA A 256 12.10 6.93 2.57
CA ALA A 256 11.17 7.84 3.23
C ALA A 256 11.22 7.72 4.76
N PHE A 257 11.35 6.50 5.28
CA PHE A 257 11.41 6.27 6.73
C PHE A 257 12.70 6.80 7.35
N THR A 258 13.84 6.75 6.64
CA THR A 258 15.09 7.36 7.13
C THR A 258 15.09 8.89 7.04
N LEU A 259 14.25 9.47 6.18
CA LEU A 259 14.04 10.93 6.13
C LEU A 259 13.03 11.41 7.17
N PHE A 260 12.05 10.57 7.50
CA PHE A 260 11.11 10.82 8.59
C PHE A 260 11.82 10.90 9.95
N ASP A 261 12.77 9.98 10.20
CA ASP A 261 13.55 9.97 11.44
C ASP A 261 15.02 9.61 11.17
N THR A 262 15.90 10.59 11.36
CA THR A 262 17.35 10.45 11.13
C THR A 262 18.07 9.58 12.14
N ASP A 263 17.43 9.22 13.27
CA ASP A 263 17.99 8.29 14.26
C ASP A 263 17.86 6.82 13.83
N LEU A 264 17.15 6.55 12.73
CA LEU A 264 17.03 5.22 12.10
C LEU A 264 18.32 4.80 11.34
N THR A 265 19.46 4.99 11.95
CA THR A 265 20.81 4.81 11.35
C THR A 265 21.09 3.41 10.82
N LEU A 266 20.50 2.35 11.43
CA LEU A 266 20.57 0.99 10.90
C LEU A 266 19.90 0.88 9.53
N ILE A 267 18.70 1.44 9.39
CA ILE A 267 17.93 1.40 8.14
C ILE A 267 18.64 2.23 7.08
N GLU A 268 19.13 3.41 7.44
CA GLU A 268 19.93 4.24 6.54
C GLU A 268 21.16 3.48 6.02
N LYS A 269 21.89 2.79 6.90
CA LYS A 269 23.02 1.97 6.48
C LYS A 269 22.62 0.84 5.54
N CYS A 270 21.47 0.20 5.76
CA CYS A 270 20.93 -0.82 4.85
C CYS A 270 20.59 -0.24 3.49
N VAL A 271 19.98 0.94 3.43
CA VAL A 271 19.68 1.66 2.17
C VAL A 271 20.97 1.94 1.40
N ASN A 272 21.99 2.47 2.06
CA ASN A 272 23.27 2.79 1.43
C ASN A 272 23.96 1.53 0.87
N ILE A 273 24.01 0.44 1.63
CA ILE A 273 24.55 -0.85 1.16
C ILE A 273 23.73 -1.39 -0.01
N ASN A 274 22.41 -1.27 0.04
CA ASN A 274 21.52 -1.69 -1.03
C ASN A 274 21.80 -0.91 -2.33
N ASN A 275 21.95 0.39 -2.23
CA ASN A 275 22.26 1.25 -3.38
C ASN A 275 23.57 0.83 -4.05
N ASP A 276 24.59 0.44 -3.26
CA ASP A 276 25.84 -0.11 -3.82
C ASP A 276 25.64 -1.40 -4.62
N TYR A 277 24.67 -2.26 -4.23
CA TYR A 277 24.30 -3.43 -5.03
C TYR A 277 23.47 -3.06 -6.26
N ARG A 278 22.53 -2.11 -6.13
CA ARG A 278 21.53 -1.81 -7.16
C ARG A 278 22.03 -0.87 -8.25
N LYS A 279 22.94 0.05 -7.98
CA LYS A 279 23.44 1.05 -8.94
C LYS A 279 24.03 0.47 -10.25
N GLN A 280 24.38 -0.82 -10.27
CA GLN A 280 24.91 -1.50 -11.44
C GLN A 280 23.81 -2.06 -12.37
N TYR A 281 22.56 -1.92 -12.02
CA TYR A 281 21.42 -2.42 -12.79
C TYR A 281 20.54 -1.27 -13.27
N GLU A 282 19.96 -1.44 -14.44
CA GLU A 282 18.91 -0.55 -14.92
C GLU A 282 17.67 -0.64 -14.02
N LEU A 283 16.94 0.47 -13.88
CA LEU A 283 15.65 0.49 -13.19
C LEU A 283 14.63 -0.34 -13.97
N ASP A 284 13.68 -0.93 -13.28
CA ASP A 284 12.49 -1.49 -13.91
C ASP A 284 11.37 -0.45 -13.95
N GLU A 285 10.32 -0.69 -14.77
CA GLU A 285 9.17 0.22 -14.94
C GLU A 285 8.52 0.64 -13.61
N ARG A 286 8.58 -0.19 -12.60
CA ARG A 286 7.97 0.08 -11.29
C ARG A 286 8.88 0.96 -10.43
N GLU A 287 10.18 0.76 -10.52
CA GLU A 287 11.18 1.61 -9.89
C GLU A 287 11.13 3.02 -10.50
N GLU A 288 11.04 3.11 -11.84
CA GLU A 288 10.88 4.37 -12.57
C GLU A 288 9.58 5.10 -12.20
N SER A 289 8.44 4.38 -12.22
CA SER A 289 7.12 4.97 -11.90
C SER A 289 7.00 5.46 -10.45
N ASN A 290 7.85 4.97 -9.54
CA ASN A 290 7.94 5.41 -8.16
C ASN A 290 9.12 6.36 -7.90
N ASN A 291 9.78 6.85 -8.95
CA ASN A 291 10.93 7.75 -8.90
C ASN A 291 12.04 7.25 -7.97
N VAL A 292 12.31 5.91 -8.02
CA VAL A 292 13.37 5.29 -7.22
C VAL A 292 14.73 5.73 -7.77
N LYS A 293 15.64 6.16 -6.88
CA LYS A 293 17.00 6.57 -7.22
C LYS A 293 17.99 5.78 -6.37
N TYR A 294 18.95 5.13 -7.01
CA TYR A 294 20.12 4.55 -6.36
C TYR A 294 21.30 5.51 -6.47
N HIS A 295 22.13 5.70 -5.44
CA HIS A 295 23.27 6.61 -5.48
C HIS A 295 24.21 6.27 -6.63
N GLY A 296 24.59 7.27 -7.41
CA GLY A 296 25.44 7.16 -8.62
C GLY A 296 24.71 7.44 -9.92
N GLN A 297 23.38 7.58 -9.91
CA GLN A 297 22.60 8.06 -11.05
C GLN A 297 22.34 9.57 -10.92
N THR A 298 23.41 10.38 -10.79
CA THR A 298 23.31 11.83 -10.89
C THR A 298 23.20 12.23 -12.37
N GLU A 299 22.54 13.35 -12.64
CA GLU A 299 22.33 13.88 -14.02
C GLU A 299 23.62 14.02 -14.84
N GLU A 300 24.79 14.09 -14.18
CA GLU A 300 26.10 14.14 -14.82
C GLU A 300 26.50 12.82 -15.53
N GLU A 301 26.09 11.65 -14.98
CA GLU A 301 26.39 10.36 -15.63
C GLU A 301 25.43 10.02 -16.77
N GLN A 302 24.22 10.58 -16.77
CA GLN A 302 23.30 10.46 -17.92
C GLN A 302 23.76 11.29 -19.12
N GLN A 303 24.38 12.45 -18.90
CA GLN A 303 24.91 13.26 -20.00
C GLN A 303 26.13 12.64 -20.65
N ASP A 304 26.95 11.88 -19.93
CA ASP A 304 28.11 11.19 -20.50
C ASP A 304 27.74 9.95 -21.33
N GLN A 305 26.62 9.26 -21.00
CA GLN A 305 26.13 8.14 -21.83
C GLN A 305 25.48 8.62 -23.14
N ASP A 306 24.75 9.74 -23.12
CA ASP A 306 24.14 10.32 -24.31
C ASP A 306 25.20 10.97 -25.23
N ASN A 307 26.30 11.50 -24.68
CA ASN A 307 27.39 12.07 -25.47
C ASN A 307 28.37 11.01 -26.02
N GLY A 308 28.40 9.81 -25.43
CA GLY A 308 29.29 8.71 -25.86
C GLY A 308 28.78 7.94 -27.08
N SER A 309 27.53 8.10 -27.49
CA SER A 309 26.95 7.37 -28.63
C SER A 309 27.05 8.10 -29.99
N THR A 310 27.67 9.28 -30.04
CA THR A 310 27.76 10.10 -31.28
C THR A 310 29.16 10.23 -31.89
N VAL A 311 30.12 9.36 -31.54
CA VAL A 311 31.42 9.33 -32.22
C VAL A 311 31.69 7.93 -32.73
N GLY A 312 31.26 7.69 -33.98
CA GLY A 312 31.52 6.46 -34.71
C GLY A 312 31.05 6.55 -36.15
N GLU A 313 31.71 7.38 -36.96
CA GLU A 313 31.84 7.19 -38.41
C GLU A 313 33.31 6.97 -38.76
#